data_1a5573bae9aeacbfc1890cf94870b25f
#
_entry.id   1a5573bae9aeacbfc1890cf94870b25f
#
_cell.length_a   1.000
_cell.length_b   1.000
_cell.length_c   1.000
_cell.angle_alpha   90.00
_cell.angle_beta   90.00
_cell.angle_gamma   90.00
#
_symmetry.space_group_name_H-M   'P 1'
#
loop_
_entity.id
_entity.type
_entity.pdbx_description
1 polymer ?
#
loop_
_entity_poly.entity_id
_entity_poly.type
_entity_poly.pdbx_seq_one_letter_code
_entity_poly.pdbx_strand_id
1 'polypeptide(L)'
;MSKPQMEAAMNPTESSATFPFGQSIVWQPDPQQAAQTNLAHFMARHGIPDYATLLRRATDDVGWFWDAALADLGIEFYRPYTTVFDPTPGIAYPRWCVDGEMNIIHNCLDKWQATPVANWPALRWEGEEGQ
;
A
#
# COMPACT_ATOMS: atom_id res chain seq x y z
N MET A 1 18.83 -57.54 -4.99
CA MET A 1 18.31 -56.53 -5.95
C MET A 1 17.44 -55.58 -5.16
N SER A 2 18.02 -54.48 -4.68
CA SER A 2 17.33 -53.42 -3.93
C SER A 2 16.80 -52.38 -4.89
N LYS A 3 15.51 -52.05 -4.75
CA LYS A 3 14.89 -50.93 -5.49
C LYS A 3 15.36 -49.60 -4.88
N PRO A 4 15.68 -48.63 -5.70
CA PRO A 4 15.92 -47.26 -5.18
C PRO A 4 14.58 -46.61 -4.81
N GLN A 5 14.50 -46.11 -3.57
CA GLN A 5 13.46 -45.19 -3.13
C GLN A 5 13.65 -43.86 -3.87
N MET A 6 12.65 -43.49 -4.64
CA MET A 6 12.54 -42.16 -5.20
C MET A 6 12.13 -41.20 -4.06
N GLU A 7 13.09 -40.44 -3.61
CA GLU A 7 12.90 -39.32 -2.70
C GLU A 7 12.14 -38.24 -3.45
N ALA A 8 10.88 -38.07 -3.08
CA ALA A 8 10.04 -37.02 -3.64
C ALA A 8 10.61 -35.67 -3.16
N ALA A 9 11.12 -34.89 -4.11
CA ALA A 9 11.53 -33.52 -3.88
C ALA A 9 10.31 -32.71 -3.39
N MET A 10 10.35 -32.30 -2.14
CA MET A 10 9.39 -31.40 -1.56
C MET A 10 9.48 -30.05 -2.28
N ASN A 11 8.41 -29.69 -2.97
CA ASN A 11 8.26 -28.40 -3.62
C ASN A 11 8.19 -27.31 -2.53
N PRO A 12 9.06 -26.27 -2.50
CA PRO A 12 9.10 -25.28 -1.42
C PRO A 12 7.98 -24.23 -1.47
N THR A 13 6.86 -24.50 -2.17
CA THR A 13 5.77 -23.54 -2.39
C THR A 13 4.54 -23.77 -1.50
N GLU A 14 4.57 -24.71 -0.58
CA GLU A 14 3.51 -24.85 0.43
C GLU A 14 3.92 -24.21 1.75
N SER A 15 4.08 -22.88 1.76
CA SER A 15 3.88 -22.10 2.98
C SER A 15 2.39 -22.16 3.28
N SER A 16 1.95 -23.11 4.08
CA SER A 16 0.62 -23.11 4.67
C SER A 16 0.52 -21.93 5.65
N ALA A 17 0.31 -20.73 5.11
CA ALA A 17 -0.04 -19.58 5.93
C ALA A 17 -1.39 -19.87 6.57
N THR A 18 -1.35 -20.43 7.77
CA THR A 18 -2.54 -20.66 8.59
C THR A 18 -3.08 -19.30 8.97
N PHE A 19 -4.25 -18.97 8.49
CA PHE A 19 -4.97 -17.76 8.91
C PHE A 19 -5.10 -17.78 10.44
N PRO A 20 -5.07 -16.62 11.16
CA PRO A 20 -5.10 -16.59 12.62
C PRO A 20 -6.29 -17.31 13.27
N PHE A 21 -7.29 -17.70 12.50
CA PHE A 21 -8.44 -18.48 12.93
C PHE A 21 -8.41 -19.97 12.48
N GLY A 22 -7.24 -20.46 12.03
CA GLY A 22 -7.05 -21.87 11.66
C GLY A 22 -7.69 -22.28 10.33
N GLN A 23 -8.12 -21.33 9.50
CA GLN A 23 -8.68 -21.60 8.18
C GLN A 23 -7.63 -21.43 7.08
N SER A 24 -7.69 -22.26 6.04
CA SER A 24 -6.85 -22.10 4.86
C SER A 24 -7.23 -20.84 4.09
N ILE A 25 -6.25 -20.22 3.41
CA ILE A 25 -6.49 -19.12 2.48
C ILE A 25 -7.35 -19.68 1.34
N VAL A 26 -8.57 -19.15 1.19
CA VAL A 26 -9.54 -19.62 0.20
C VAL A 26 -9.41 -18.90 -1.14
N TRP A 27 -8.72 -17.77 -1.20
CA TRP A 27 -8.48 -17.00 -2.41
C TRP A 27 -7.13 -16.30 -2.37
N GLN A 28 -6.45 -16.26 -3.51
CA GLN A 28 -5.24 -15.47 -3.73
C GLN A 28 -5.39 -14.71 -5.05
N PRO A 29 -4.85 -13.47 -5.15
CA PRO A 29 -4.90 -12.72 -6.41
C PRO A 29 -4.07 -13.43 -7.48
N ASP A 30 -4.53 -13.32 -8.72
CA ASP A 30 -3.73 -13.71 -9.89
C ASP A 30 -2.41 -12.93 -9.90
N PRO A 31 -1.26 -13.58 -10.17
CA PRO A 31 0.04 -12.91 -10.20
C PRO A 31 0.11 -11.73 -11.18
N GLN A 32 -0.60 -11.78 -12.31
CA GLN A 32 -0.64 -10.68 -13.26
C GLN A 32 -1.42 -9.49 -12.71
N GLN A 33 -2.54 -9.74 -12.03
CA GLN A 33 -3.31 -8.70 -11.35
C GLN A 33 -2.50 -8.10 -10.18
N ALA A 34 -1.84 -8.94 -9.40
CA ALA A 34 -0.99 -8.50 -8.29
C ALA A 34 0.13 -7.55 -8.76
N ALA A 35 0.77 -7.88 -9.90
CA ALA A 35 1.84 -7.07 -10.48
C ALA A 35 1.37 -5.68 -10.99
N GLN A 36 0.09 -5.51 -11.26
CA GLN A 36 -0.49 -4.25 -11.75
C GLN A 36 -1.03 -3.36 -10.63
N THR A 37 -0.92 -3.78 -9.38
CA THR A 37 -1.40 -3.00 -8.24
C THR A 37 -0.50 -1.80 -7.95
N ASN A 38 -1.08 -0.74 -7.37
CA ASN A 38 -0.32 0.40 -6.88
C ASN A 38 0.76 -0.02 -5.89
N LEU A 39 0.48 -1.03 -5.06
CA LEU A 39 1.44 -1.58 -4.11
C LEU A 39 2.67 -2.19 -4.81
N ALA A 40 2.45 -2.98 -5.86
CA ALA A 40 3.55 -3.56 -6.65
C ALA A 40 4.39 -2.46 -7.32
N HIS A 41 3.75 -1.44 -7.88
CA HIS A 41 4.44 -0.29 -8.47
C HIS A 41 5.21 0.51 -7.42
N PHE A 42 4.65 0.73 -6.23
CA PHE A 42 5.34 1.36 -5.11
C PHE A 42 6.59 0.57 -4.72
N MET A 43 6.46 -0.74 -4.50
CA MET A 43 7.59 -1.61 -4.17
C MET A 43 8.69 -1.55 -5.24
N ALA A 44 8.32 -1.62 -6.51
CA ALA A 44 9.27 -1.55 -7.62
C ALA A 44 10.04 -0.21 -7.64
N ARG A 45 9.35 0.93 -7.45
CA ARG A 45 9.98 2.26 -7.38
C ARG A 45 10.99 2.39 -6.24
N HIS A 46 10.72 1.74 -5.12
CA HIS A 46 11.58 1.80 -3.93
C HIS A 46 12.56 0.64 -3.80
N GLY A 47 12.68 -0.22 -4.84
CA GLY A 47 13.60 -1.36 -4.86
C GLY A 47 13.28 -2.42 -3.81
N ILE A 48 12.01 -2.59 -3.46
CA ILE A 48 11.54 -3.55 -2.45
C ILE A 48 11.09 -4.83 -3.14
N PRO A 49 11.73 -5.99 -2.84
CA PRO A 49 11.52 -7.21 -3.60
C PRO A 49 10.18 -7.91 -3.28
N ASP A 50 9.65 -7.73 -2.08
CA ASP A 50 8.46 -8.44 -1.61
C ASP A 50 7.71 -7.67 -0.51
N TYR A 51 6.46 -8.10 -0.26
CA TYR A 51 5.59 -7.47 0.73
C TYR A 51 6.11 -7.58 2.16
N ALA A 52 6.74 -8.71 2.52
CA ALA A 52 7.28 -8.89 3.87
C ALA A 52 8.42 -7.89 4.16
N THR A 53 9.25 -7.62 3.16
CA THR A 53 10.30 -6.60 3.22
C THR A 53 9.72 -5.19 3.31
N LEU A 54 8.66 -4.90 2.55
CA LEU A 54 7.95 -3.62 2.68
C LEU A 54 7.38 -3.44 4.07
N LEU A 55 6.66 -4.43 4.58
CA LEU A 55 6.03 -4.38 5.90
C LEU A 55 7.06 -4.14 7.01
N ARG A 56 8.16 -4.88 6.98
CA ARG A 56 9.26 -4.69 7.94
C ARG A 56 9.82 -3.27 7.87
N ARG A 57 10.19 -2.79 6.68
CA ARG A 57 10.74 -1.45 6.50
C ARG A 57 9.78 -0.36 6.93
N ALA A 58 8.48 -0.48 6.60
CA ALA A 58 7.45 0.48 6.98
C ALA A 58 7.19 0.50 8.49
N THR A 59 7.39 -0.64 9.17
CA THR A 59 7.25 -0.75 10.63
C THR A 59 8.48 -0.17 11.34
N ASP A 60 9.67 -0.42 10.80
CA ASP A 60 10.94 0.03 11.38
C ASP A 60 11.14 1.54 11.17
N ASP A 61 10.66 2.08 10.04
CA ASP A 61 10.73 3.50 9.70
C ASP A 61 9.39 4.00 9.16
N VAL A 62 8.50 4.33 10.09
CA VAL A 62 7.16 4.88 9.81
C VAL A 62 7.27 6.22 9.06
N GLY A 63 8.26 7.04 9.40
CA GLY A 63 8.51 8.32 8.74
C GLY A 63 8.83 8.13 7.27
N TRP A 64 9.78 7.28 6.94
CA TRP A 64 10.11 6.96 5.55
C TRP A 64 8.89 6.47 4.76
N PHE A 65 8.11 5.54 5.35
CA PHE A 65 6.97 4.96 4.63
C PHE A 65 5.93 6.03 4.26
N TRP A 66 5.57 6.89 5.20
CA TRP A 66 4.57 7.91 4.93
C TRP A 66 5.07 9.04 4.02
N ASP A 67 6.35 9.42 4.14
CA ASP A 67 6.95 10.38 3.21
C ASP A 67 6.93 9.85 1.77
N ALA A 68 7.37 8.61 1.59
CA ALA A 68 7.33 7.93 0.30
C ALA A 68 5.91 7.75 -0.24
N ALA A 69 4.94 7.38 0.62
CA ALA A 69 3.55 7.19 0.24
C ALA A 69 2.86 8.50 -0.18
N LEU A 70 3.09 9.59 0.55
CA LEU A 70 2.56 10.91 0.21
C LEU A 70 3.09 11.40 -1.14
N ALA A 71 4.39 11.20 -1.39
CA ALA A 71 5.01 11.53 -2.67
C ALA A 71 4.45 10.65 -3.81
N ASP A 72 4.30 9.35 -3.58
CA ASP A 72 3.78 8.39 -4.56
C ASP A 72 2.32 8.66 -4.94
N LEU A 73 1.51 9.07 -3.98
CA LEU A 73 0.12 9.49 -4.17
C LEU A 73 -0.01 10.90 -4.76
N GLY A 74 1.11 11.62 -4.94
CA GLY A 74 1.12 12.98 -5.47
C GLY A 74 0.37 13.96 -4.56
N ILE A 75 0.44 13.79 -3.24
CA ILE A 75 -0.20 14.71 -2.30
C ILE A 75 0.54 16.04 -2.30
N GLU A 76 -0.18 17.11 -2.57
CA GLU A 76 0.36 18.47 -2.67
C GLU A 76 0.10 19.24 -1.38
N PHE A 77 1.14 19.90 -0.87
CA PHE A 77 1.09 20.81 0.27
C PHE A 77 1.32 22.23 -0.21
N TYR A 78 0.55 23.18 0.28
CA TYR A 78 0.79 24.63 0.06
C TYR A 78 2.06 25.09 0.75
N ARG A 79 2.30 24.58 1.96
CA ARG A 79 3.55 24.69 2.68
C ARG A 79 4.04 23.28 3.03
N PRO A 80 5.22 22.87 2.56
CA PRO A 80 5.78 21.57 2.91
C PRO A 80 5.91 21.39 4.43
N TYR A 81 5.73 20.16 4.89
CA TYR A 81 6.01 19.81 6.29
C TYR A 81 7.52 19.74 6.54
N THR A 82 7.92 19.96 7.79
CA THR A 82 9.30 19.81 8.26
C THR A 82 9.61 18.37 8.68
N THR A 83 8.60 17.67 9.21
CA THR A 83 8.71 16.28 9.67
C THR A 83 7.38 15.58 9.38
N VAL A 84 7.42 14.45 8.67
CA VAL A 84 6.21 13.71 8.34
C VAL A 84 5.59 13.00 9.55
N PHE A 85 6.42 12.51 10.47
CA PHE A 85 5.99 11.79 11.67
C PHE A 85 6.84 12.16 12.87
N ASP A 86 6.21 12.66 13.93
CA ASP A 86 6.85 13.01 15.19
C ASP A 86 6.15 12.31 16.36
N PRO A 87 6.74 11.24 16.91
CA PRO A 87 6.21 10.51 18.05
C PRO A 87 6.59 11.11 19.41
N THR A 88 7.26 12.26 19.47
CA THR A 88 7.75 12.86 20.73
C THR A 88 6.66 13.02 21.79
N PRO A 89 5.40 13.38 21.45
CA PRO A 89 4.32 13.45 22.45
C PRO A 89 3.84 12.10 22.97
N GLY A 90 4.38 11.01 22.44
CA GLY A 90 3.96 9.63 22.72
C GLY A 90 3.16 9.01 21.59
N ILE A 91 3.20 7.66 21.49
CA ILE A 91 2.59 6.91 20.40
C ILE A 91 1.07 7.08 20.29
N ALA A 92 0.40 7.44 21.38
CA ALA A 92 -1.03 7.69 21.39
C ALA A 92 -1.42 9.06 20.76
N TYR A 93 -0.47 9.99 20.67
CA TYR A 93 -0.70 11.36 20.19
C TYR A 93 0.43 11.86 19.28
N PRO A 94 0.81 11.09 18.25
CA PRO A 94 1.87 11.54 17.35
C PRO A 94 1.41 12.75 16.55
N ARG A 95 2.37 13.57 16.14
CA ARG A 95 2.12 14.66 15.21
C ARG A 95 2.48 14.21 13.80
N TRP A 96 1.62 14.55 12.85
CA TRP A 96 1.80 14.22 11.45
C TRP A 96 2.00 15.48 10.61
N CYS A 97 2.87 15.41 9.60
CA CYS A 97 3.12 16.49 8.65
C CYS A 97 3.31 17.83 9.35
N VAL A 98 4.20 17.86 10.37
CA VAL A 98 4.43 19.02 11.23
C VAL A 98 4.73 20.26 10.38
N ASP A 99 4.08 21.38 10.69
CA ASP A 99 4.14 22.66 9.97
C ASP A 99 3.64 22.62 8.52
N GLY A 100 3.21 21.47 8.03
CA GLY A 100 2.62 21.34 6.70
C GLY A 100 1.24 21.99 6.61
N GLU A 101 0.94 22.62 5.47
CA GLU A 101 -0.38 23.16 5.16
C GLU A 101 -0.88 22.59 3.86
N MET A 102 -2.07 22.01 3.87
CA MET A 102 -2.72 21.49 2.68
C MET A 102 -4.23 21.72 2.72
N ASN A 103 -4.85 21.67 1.57
CA ASN A 103 -6.30 21.55 1.44
C ASN A 103 -6.64 20.20 0.82
N ILE A 104 -7.45 19.40 1.51
CA ILE A 104 -7.88 18.11 0.99
C ILE A 104 -8.71 18.28 -0.29
N ILE A 105 -9.52 19.32 -0.40
CA ILE A 105 -10.31 19.60 -1.60
C ILE A 105 -9.40 19.85 -2.81
N HIS A 106 -8.30 20.59 -2.62
CA HIS A 106 -7.30 20.77 -3.68
C HIS A 106 -6.79 19.41 -4.19
N ASN A 107 -6.39 18.54 -3.27
CA ASN A 107 -5.85 17.21 -3.63
C ASN A 107 -6.88 16.28 -4.27
N CYS A 108 -8.14 16.33 -3.82
CA CYS A 108 -9.20 15.49 -4.35
C CYS A 108 -9.82 16.01 -5.65
N LEU A 109 -9.94 17.31 -5.83
CA LEU A 109 -10.72 17.93 -6.90
C LEU A 109 -9.94 18.98 -7.70
N ASP A 110 -9.41 20.02 -7.04
CA ASP A 110 -9.00 21.23 -7.75
C ASP A 110 -7.81 21.01 -8.67
N LYS A 111 -6.80 20.30 -8.22
CA LYS A 111 -5.59 20.02 -9.02
C LYS A 111 -5.90 19.24 -10.31
N TRP A 112 -7.01 18.54 -10.37
CA TRP A 112 -7.41 17.76 -11.53
C TRP A 112 -8.14 18.58 -12.61
N GLN A 113 -8.60 19.80 -12.28
CA GLN A 113 -9.40 20.64 -13.19
C GLN A 113 -8.61 21.08 -14.44
N ALA A 114 -7.29 21.16 -14.36
CA ALA A 114 -6.43 21.48 -15.49
C ALA A 114 -5.91 20.24 -16.24
N THR A 115 -6.44 19.05 -15.96
CA THR A 115 -6.01 17.78 -16.54
C THR A 115 -7.10 17.16 -17.43
N PRO A 116 -6.77 16.17 -18.28
CA PRO A 116 -7.78 15.46 -19.10
C PRO A 116 -8.91 14.82 -18.31
N VAL A 117 -8.72 14.55 -17.00
CA VAL A 117 -9.76 13.94 -16.16
C VAL A 117 -10.79 14.94 -15.64
N ALA A 118 -10.64 16.23 -15.90
CA ALA A 118 -11.58 17.29 -15.45
C ALA A 118 -13.05 17.02 -15.82
N ASN A 119 -13.27 16.32 -16.94
CA ASN A 119 -14.61 15.98 -17.42
C ASN A 119 -15.09 14.58 -17.01
N TRP A 120 -14.32 13.88 -16.20
CA TRP A 120 -14.72 12.56 -15.70
C TRP A 120 -15.67 12.72 -14.51
N PRO A 121 -16.59 11.75 -14.29
CA PRO A 121 -17.43 11.77 -13.11
C PRO A 121 -16.57 11.70 -11.83
N ALA A 122 -16.68 12.71 -10.98
CA ALA A 122 -15.95 12.74 -9.70
C ALA A 122 -16.54 11.76 -8.68
N LEU A 123 -17.85 11.48 -8.81
CA LEU A 123 -18.56 10.53 -7.95
C LEU A 123 -19.56 9.73 -8.78
N ARG A 124 -19.62 8.42 -8.53
CA ARG A 124 -20.71 7.55 -8.99
C ARG A 124 -21.39 6.99 -7.76
N TRP A 125 -22.69 7.09 -7.73
CA TRP A 125 -23.51 6.57 -6.63
C TRP A 125 -24.50 5.54 -7.17
N GLU A 126 -24.72 4.48 -6.42
CA GLU A 126 -25.72 3.47 -6.70
C GLU A 126 -26.39 3.09 -5.37
N GLY A 127 -27.71 3.18 -5.32
CA GLY A 127 -28.51 2.76 -4.16
C GLY A 127 -28.92 1.31 -4.24
N GLU A 128 -29.53 0.81 -3.18
CA GLU A 128 -30.03 -0.58 -3.10
C GLU A 128 -31.05 -0.92 -4.17
N GLU A 129 -31.75 0.07 -4.70
CA GLU A 129 -32.77 -0.08 -5.75
C GLU A 129 -32.25 0.21 -7.16
N GLY A 130 -30.93 0.33 -7.34
CA GLY A 130 -30.30 0.56 -8.64
C GLY A 130 -30.50 1.97 -9.20
N GLN A 131 -30.67 2.95 -8.34
CA GLN A 131 -30.85 4.36 -8.71
C GLN A 131 -29.54 5.03 -8.98
#